data_952b319c8a7f236dfae3b913be82041d
#
_entry.id   952b319c8a7f236dfae3b913be82041d
#
_cell.length_a   1.000
_cell.length_b   1.000
_cell.length_c   1.000
_cell.angle_alpha   90.00
_cell.angle_beta   90.00
_cell.angle_gamma   90.00
#
_symmetry.space_group_name_H-M   'P 1'
#
loop_
_entity.id
_entity.type
_entity.pdbx_description
1 polymer ?
#
loop_
_entity_poly.entity_id
_entity_poly.type
_entity_poly.pdbx_seq_one_letter_code
_entity_poly.pdbx_strand_id
1 'polypeptide(L)'
;MVDVRLVSRLILDDAYKDASEQQIELFEERTKKLLLDTYVSTLLEFKEYDIETQTDIKVNKNNTYEVSVKFSSANAYSFSSKFTIYRNKKNELKIINIIIDGINLGLTFRNQFKDVYRNSALDLDRAIKNWQPLSSDEIFSDS
;
A
#
# COMPACT_ATOMS: atom_id res chain seq x y z
N MET A 1 0.34 10.84 7.33
CA MET A 1 -0.65 9.80 7.55
C MET A 1 -0.19 8.42 7.08
N VAL A 2 0.26 8.26 5.85
CA VAL A 2 0.90 7.01 5.39
C VAL A 2 2.40 7.08 5.65
N ASP A 3 2.96 6.01 6.23
CA ASP A 3 4.41 5.92 6.42
C ASP A 3 5.06 5.39 5.13
N VAL A 4 5.41 6.30 4.23
CA VAL A 4 5.96 5.97 2.91
C VAL A 4 7.27 5.21 3.04
N ARG A 5 8.11 5.56 4.02
CA ARG A 5 9.39 4.89 4.22
C ARG A 5 9.22 3.42 4.62
N LEU A 6 8.34 3.17 5.58
CA LEU A 6 8.08 1.80 6.03
C LEU A 6 7.39 0.99 4.94
N VAL A 7 6.43 1.59 4.22
CA VAL A 7 5.76 0.93 3.09
C VAL A 7 6.77 0.58 2.00
N SER A 8 7.67 1.51 1.65
CA SER A 8 8.73 1.27 0.66
C SER A 8 9.64 0.13 1.08
N ARG A 9 10.02 0.08 2.37
CA ARG A 9 10.82 -1.02 2.92
C ARG A 9 10.13 -2.36 2.76
N LEU A 10 8.82 -2.40 3.04
CA LEU A 10 8.03 -3.63 2.92
C LEU A 10 7.92 -4.08 1.46
N ILE A 11 7.81 -3.14 0.52
CA ILE A 11 7.73 -3.45 -0.92
C ILE A 11 9.08 -3.94 -1.44
N LEU A 12 10.17 -3.27 -1.08
CA LEU A 12 11.52 -3.66 -1.49
C LEU A 12 11.92 -5.02 -0.92
N ASP A 13 11.44 -5.35 0.28
CA ASP A 13 11.67 -6.63 0.96
C ASP A 13 13.17 -6.96 1.01
N ASP A 14 13.61 -8.06 0.43
CA ASP A 14 15.03 -8.47 0.44
C ASP A 14 15.94 -7.46 -0.26
N ALA A 15 15.47 -6.78 -1.29
CA ALA A 15 16.24 -5.77 -2.01
C ALA A 15 16.59 -4.56 -1.12
N TYR A 16 15.84 -4.32 -0.05
CA TYR A 16 16.12 -3.22 0.88
C TYR A 16 17.51 -3.32 1.49
N LYS A 17 17.98 -4.55 1.76
CA LYS A 17 19.30 -4.79 2.36
C LYS A 17 20.44 -4.37 1.44
N ASP A 18 20.23 -4.49 0.13
CA ASP A 18 21.23 -4.20 -0.88
C ASP A 18 21.12 -2.79 -1.43
N ALA A 19 20.09 -2.04 -1.01
CA ALA A 19 19.83 -0.71 -1.52
C ALA A 19 20.66 0.35 -0.78
N SER A 20 21.22 1.29 -1.55
CA SER A 20 21.85 2.48 -0.99
C SER A 20 20.77 3.45 -0.48
N GLU A 21 21.16 4.40 0.37
CA GLU A 21 20.24 5.42 0.86
C GLU A 21 19.64 6.23 -0.31
N GLN A 22 20.43 6.54 -1.33
CA GLN A 22 19.95 7.24 -2.52
C GLN A 22 18.91 6.41 -3.28
N GLN A 23 19.12 5.11 -3.40
CA GLN A 23 18.17 4.22 -4.06
C GLN A 23 16.86 4.13 -3.27
N ILE A 24 16.93 4.08 -1.96
CA ILE A 24 15.75 4.06 -1.08
C ILE A 24 14.95 5.35 -1.24
N GLU A 25 15.61 6.50 -1.20
CA GLU A 25 14.95 7.79 -1.38
C GLU A 25 14.28 7.91 -2.75
N LEU A 26 14.97 7.49 -3.81
CA LEU A 26 14.44 7.49 -5.15
C LEU A 26 13.22 6.57 -5.27
N PHE A 27 13.30 5.40 -4.65
CA PHE A 27 12.18 4.46 -4.62
C PHE A 27 10.98 5.04 -3.86
N GLU A 28 11.21 5.68 -2.73
CA GLU A 28 10.15 6.33 -1.95
C GLU A 28 9.44 7.42 -2.77
N GLU A 29 10.19 8.29 -3.43
CA GLU A 29 9.62 9.36 -4.24
C GLU A 29 8.80 8.79 -5.39
N ARG A 30 9.36 7.81 -6.09
CA ARG A 30 8.70 7.19 -7.22
C ARG A 30 7.44 6.43 -6.80
N THR A 31 7.51 5.67 -5.72
CA THR A 31 6.38 4.91 -5.19
C THR A 31 5.26 5.85 -4.75
N LYS A 32 5.61 6.91 -4.04
CA LYS A 32 4.62 7.92 -3.61
C LYS A 32 3.92 8.54 -4.82
N LYS A 33 4.67 8.95 -5.83
CA LYS A 33 4.12 9.55 -7.04
C LYS A 33 3.24 8.57 -7.81
N LEU A 34 3.73 7.34 -8.03
CA LEU A 34 3.00 6.33 -8.77
C LEU A 34 1.71 5.92 -8.07
N LEU A 35 1.74 5.77 -6.75
CA LEU A 35 0.54 5.44 -5.99
C LEU A 35 -0.47 6.57 -6.03
N LEU A 36 -0.02 7.82 -5.89
CA LEU A 36 -0.91 8.98 -6.00
C LEU A 36 -1.53 9.07 -7.40
N ASP A 37 -0.71 8.98 -8.45
CA ASP A 37 -1.19 9.10 -9.83
C ASP A 37 -2.14 7.95 -10.20
N THR A 38 -1.85 6.74 -9.71
CA THR A 38 -2.63 5.54 -10.04
C THR A 38 -3.97 5.49 -9.28
N TYR A 39 -3.99 5.91 -8.02
CA TYR A 39 -5.15 5.72 -7.15
C TYR A 39 -5.90 7.00 -6.79
N VAL A 40 -5.49 8.16 -7.32
CA VAL A 40 -6.17 9.43 -7.05
C VAL A 40 -7.66 9.37 -7.43
N SER A 41 -7.98 8.83 -8.59
CA SER A 41 -9.39 8.72 -9.03
C SER A 41 -10.19 7.85 -8.08
N THR A 42 -9.62 6.73 -7.63
CA THR A 42 -10.27 5.84 -6.66
C THR A 42 -10.50 6.55 -5.32
N LEU A 43 -9.51 7.33 -4.87
CA LEU A 43 -9.64 8.11 -3.63
C LEU A 43 -10.72 9.19 -3.75
N LEU A 44 -10.87 9.79 -4.92
CA LEU A 44 -11.91 10.80 -5.16
C LEU A 44 -13.30 10.18 -5.15
N GLU A 45 -13.44 8.95 -5.62
CA GLU A 45 -14.72 8.22 -5.56
C GLU A 45 -15.16 7.96 -4.12
N PHE A 46 -14.22 7.82 -3.18
CA PHE A 46 -14.55 7.58 -1.76
C PHE A 46 -15.33 8.73 -1.12
N LYS A 47 -15.32 9.94 -1.70
CA LYS A 47 -16.12 11.06 -1.20
C LYS A 47 -17.62 10.78 -1.27
N GLU A 48 -18.04 9.93 -2.18
CA GLU A 48 -19.45 9.58 -2.38
C GLU A 48 -19.89 8.37 -1.57
N TYR A 49 -18.96 7.78 -0.79
CA TYR A 49 -19.23 6.61 0.04
C TYR A 49 -19.46 7.00 1.48
N ASP A 50 -20.42 6.37 2.11
CA ASP A 50 -20.56 6.39 3.56
C ASP A 50 -19.51 5.46 4.16
N ILE A 51 -18.85 5.94 5.20
CA ILE A 51 -17.78 5.22 5.87
C ILE A 51 -18.27 4.78 7.24
N GLU A 52 -18.24 3.49 7.49
CA GLU A 52 -18.59 2.92 8.78
C GLU A 52 -17.38 2.19 9.35
N THR A 53 -16.84 2.73 10.44
CA THR A 53 -15.73 2.09 11.15
C THR A 53 -16.31 1.06 12.10
N GLN A 54 -15.83 -0.17 11.97
CA GLN A 54 -16.24 -1.22 12.89
C GLN A 54 -15.52 -1.08 14.23
N THR A 55 -16.20 -1.39 15.31
CA THR A 55 -15.70 -1.17 16.67
C THR A 55 -14.62 -2.16 17.10
N ASP A 56 -14.47 -3.26 16.38
CA ASP A 56 -13.50 -4.29 16.73
C ASP A 56 -12.12 -3.96 16.15
N ILE A 57 -11.24 -3.44 17.01
CA ILE A 57 -9.86 -3.18 16.66
C ILE A 57 -9.03 -4.36 17.14
N LYS A 58 -8.36 -5.04 16.21
CA LYS A 58 -7.46 -6.13 16.55
C LYS A 58 -6.07 -5.59 16.83
N VAL A 59 -5.53 -5.90 17.99
CA VAL A 59 -4.18 -5.52 18.38
C VAL A 59 -3.24 -6.64 17.97
N ASN A 60 -2.26 -6.32 17.14
CA ASN A 60 -1.23 -7.25 16.70
C ASN A 60 0.06 -7.03 17.50
N LYS A 61 1.03 -7.91 17.29
CA LYS A 61 2.38 -7.71 17.82
C LYS A 61 3.05 -6.51 17.13
N ASN A 62 4.13 -5.98 17.75
CA ASN A 62 4.95 -4.91 17.17
C ASN A 62 4.23 -3.56 17.00
N ASN A 63 3.32 -3.23 17.91
CA ASN A 63 2.59 -1.95 17.91
C ASN A 63 1.77 -1.72 16.64
N THR A 64 1.24 -2.78 16.05
CA THR A 64 0.34 -2.67 14.91
C THR A 64 -1.10 -3.01 15.30
N TYR A 65 -2.04 -2.37 14.61
CA TYR A 65 -3.46 -2.52 14.85
C TYR A 65 -4.17 -2.75 13.52
N GLU A 66 -5.18 -3.58 13.50
CA GLU A 66 -6.06 -3.73 12.35
C GLU A 66 -7.41 -3.08 12.65
N VAL A 67 -7.80 -2.15 11.78
CA VAL A 67 -9.09 -1.46 11.87
C VAL A 67 -9.92 -1.82 10.64
N SER A 68 -11.09 -2.40 10.87
CA SER A 68 -12.01 -2.76 9.79
C SER A 68 -12.91 -1.57 9.47
N VAL A 69 -13.04 -1.25 8.20
CA VAL A 69 -13.85 -0.14 7.71
C VAL A 69 -14.72 -0.64 6.57
N LYS A 70 -16.01 -0.33 6.64
CA LYS A 70 -16.96 -0.64 5.59
C LYS A 70 -17.28 0.62 4.80
N PHE A 71 -17.14 0.54 3.49
CA PHE A 71 -17.52 1.62 2.58
C PHE A 71 -18.80 1.21 1.87
N SER A 72 -19.80 2.09 1.85
CA SER A 72 -21.06 1.83 1.16
C SER A 72 -21.50 3.07 0.38
N SER A 73 -22.09 2.85 -0.79
CA SER A 73 -22.62 3.91 -1.62
C SER A 73 -24.15 3.89 -1.65
N ALA A 74 -24.75 4.98 -2.10
CA ALA A 74 -26.21 5.11 -2.26
C ALA A 74 -26.81 4.05 -3.20
N ASN A 75 -25.99 3.48 -4.10
CA ASN A 75 -26.38 2.44 -5.05
C ASN A 75 -26.29 1.02 -4.48
N ALA A 76 -26.22 0.89 -3.16
CA ALA A 76 -26.10 -0.36 -2.44
C ALA A 76 -24.80 -1.15 -2.71
N TYR A 77 -23.85 -0.54 -3.41
CA TYR A 77 -22.51 -1.12 -3.55
C TYR A 77 -21.72 -0.89 -2.27
N SER A 78 -21.16 -1.96 -1.74
CA SER A 78 -20.34 -1.85 -0.53
C SER A 78 -19.10 -2.74 -0.65
N PHE A 79 -18.03 -2.33 0.00
CA PHE A 79 -16.85 -3.15 0.12
C PHE A 79 -16.23 -3.00 1.50
N SER A 80 -15.55 -4.05 1.93
CA SER A 80 -14.88 -4.09 3.24
C SER A 80 -13.39 -3.85 3.07
N SER A 81 -12.82 -3.13 4.01
CA SER A 81 -11.38 -2.93 4.05
C SER A 81 -10.85 -3.14 5.45
N LYS A 82 -9.56 -3.48 5.53
CA LYS A 82 -8.82 -3.52 6.80
C LYS A 82 -7.58 -2.65 6.63
N PHE A 83 -7.45 -1.68 7.52
CA PHE A 83 -6.27 -0.82 7.58
C PHE A 83 -5.31 -1.37 8.63
N THR A 84 -4.06 -1.57 8.25
CA THR A 84 -3.02 -1.87 9.24
C THR A 84 -2.37 -0.55 9.63
N ILE A 85 -2.42 -0.24 10.91
CA ILE A 85 -1.95 1.01 11.48
C ILE A 85 -0.78 0.70 12.42
N TYR A 86 0.26 1.49 12.32
CA TYR A 86 1.45 1.37 13.14
C TYR A 86 1.63 2.62 14.01
N ARG A 87 1.97 2.40 15.28
CA ARG A 87 2.32 3.49 16.19
C ARG A 87 3.84 3.61 16.20
N ASN A 88 4.34 4.74 15.69
CA ASN A 88 5.78 4.97 15.62
C ASN A 88 6.37 5.45 16.96
N LYS A 89 7.69 5.67 16.98
CA LYS A 89 8.40 6.09 18.19
C LYS A 89 7.97 7.47 18.67
N LYS A 90 7.43 8.32 17.79
CA LYS A 90 6.89 9.65 18.13
C LYS A 90 5.44 9.58 18.60
N ASN A 91 4.91 8.36 18.80
CA ASN A 91 3.52 8.13 19.22
C ASN A 91 2.50 8.57 18.15
N GLU A 92 2.91 8.67 16.90
CA GLU A 92 2.02 8.98 15.78
C GLU A 92 1.47 7.71 15.17
N LEU A 93 0.21 7.74 14.73
CA LEU A 93 -0.43 6.63 14.04
C LEU A 93 -0.23 6.77 12.53
N LYS A 94 0.32 5.75 11.91
CA LYS A 94 0.62 5.73 10.47
C LYS A 94 -0.02 4.52 9.82
N ILE A 95 -0.59 4.72 8.63
CA ILE A 95 -1.11 3.62 7.82
C ILE A 95 0.06 2.96 7.09
N ILE A 96 0.16 1.65 7.19
CA ILE A 96 1.26 0.89 6.55
C ILE A 96 0.76 -0.17 5.58
N ASN A 97 -0.53 -0.52 5.61
CA ASN A 97 -1.12 -1.46 4.66
C ASN A 97 -2.62 -1.31 4.61
N ILE A 98 -3.20 -1.71 3.49
CA ILE A 98 -4.65 -1.75 3.29
C ILE A 98 -4.99 -3.09 2.62
N ILE A 99 -6.00 -3.77 3.15
CA ILE A 99 -6.57 -4.97 2.55
C ILE A 99 -7.98 -4.60 2.11
N ILE A 100 -8.28 -4.68 0.81
CA ILE A 100 -9.59 -4.34 0.26
C ILE A 100 -10.20 -5.60 -0.36
N ASP A 101 -11.38 -5.99 0.13
CA ASP A 101 -12.10 -7.21 -0.30
C ASP A 101 -11.18 -8.44 -0.34
N GLY A 102 -10.33 -8.56 0.66
CA GLY A 102 -9.40 -9.69 0.78
C GLY A 102 -8.08 -9.53 0.03
N ILE A 103 -7.93 -8.46 -0.76
CA ILE A 103 -6.68 -8.21 -1.50
C ILE A 103 -5.74 -7.36 -0.65
N ASN A 104 -4.60 -7.93 -0.30
CA ASN A 104 -3.55 -7.26 0.46
C ASN A 104 -2.68 -6.44 -0.49
N LEU A 105 -2.85 -5.11 -0.49
CA LEU A 105 -2.15 -4.22 -1.43
C LEU A 105 -0.65 -4.20 -1.20
N GLY A 106 -0.21 -4.19 0.05
CA GLY A 106 1.22 -4.22 0.36
C GLY A 106 1.91 -5.47 -0.17
N LEU A 107 1.29 -6.63 0.03
CA LEU A 107 1.79 -7.89 -0.48
C LEU A 107 1.78 -7.92 -2.01
N THR A 108 0.72 -7.40 -2.62
CA THR A 108 0.58 -7.33 -4.08
C THR A 108 1.71 -6.49 -4.68
N PHE A 109 1.96 -5.31 -4.13
CA PHE A 109 3.03 -4.42 -4.61
C PHE A 109 4.42 -5.02 -4.39
N ARG A 110 4.63 -5.70 -3.26
CA ARG A 110 5.88 -6.40 -2.99
C ARG A 110 6.17 -7.45 -4.06
N ASN A 111 5.17 -8.25 -4.41
CA ASN A 111 5.31 -9.28 -5.42
C ASN A 111 5.54 -8.70 -6.81
N GLN A 112 4.86 -7.61 -7.15
CA GLN A 112 5.06 -6.90 -8.42
C GLN A 112 6.48 -6.34 -8.53
N PHE A 113 6.97 -5.71 -7.48
CA PHE A 113 8.34 -5.18 -7.48
C PHE A 113 9.37 -6.31 -7.59
N LYS A 114 9.14 -7.42 -6.93
CA LYS A 114 10.01 -8.58 -6.99
C LYS A 114 10.17 -9.09 -8.44
N ASP A 115 9.07 -9.12 -9.20
CA ASP A 115 9.09 -9.50 -10.60
C ASP A 115 9.85 -8.48 -11.45
N VAL A 116 9.64 -7.19 -11.22
CA VAL A 116 10.37 -6.13 -11.91
C VAL A 116 11.87 -6.24 -11.64
N TYR A 117 12.25 -6.52 -10.40
CA TYR A 117 13.65 -6.68 -10.01
C TYR A 117 14.31 -7.86 -10.73
N ARG A 118 13.63 -9.01 -10.78
CA ARG A 118 14.12 -10.18 -11.53
C ARG A 118 14.26 -9.87 -13.02
N ASN A 119 13.27 -9.24 -13.61
CA ASN A 119 13.26 -8.90 -15.04
C ASN A 119 14.27 -7.81 -15.38
N SER A 120 14.80 -7.12 -14.41
CA SER A 120 15.85 -6.11 -14.56
C SER A 120 17.24 -6.68 -14.29
N ALA A 121 17.41 -7.98 -14.37
CA ALA A 121 18.65 -8.71 -14.11
C ALA A 121 19.25 -8.40 -12.73
N LEU A 122 18.39 -8.21 -11.73
CA LEU A 122 18.77 -7.85 -10.35
C LEU A 122 19.55 -6.52 -10.27
N ASP A 123 19.35 -5.64 -11.25
CA ASP A 123 19.86 -4.27 -11.25
C ASP A 123 18.80 -3.39 -10.56
N LEU A 124 19.11 -2.95 -9.35
CA LEU A 124 18.14 -2.20 -8.53
C LEU A 124 17.82 -0.83 -9.12
N ASP A 125 18.79 -0.13 -9.70
CA ASP A 125 18.54 1.16 -10.35
C ASP A 125 17.56 1.01 -11.52
N ARG A 126 17.76 -0.02 -12.34
CA ARG A 126 16.85 -0.33 -13.45
C ARG A 126 15.47 -0.74 -12.94
N ALA A 127 15.41 -1.56 -11.90
CA ALA A 127 14.14 -1.98 -11.30
C ALA A 127 13.34 -0.80 -10.76
N ILE A 128 13.99 0.12 -10.06
CA ILE A 128 13.33 1.32 -9.53
C ILE A 128 12.81 2.18 -10.66
N LYS A 129 13.59 2.37 -11.72
CA LYS A 129 13.20 3.15 -12.89
C LYS A 129 11.99 2.53 -13.60
N ASN A 130 11.91 1.21 -13.66
CA ASN A 130 10.84 0.48 -14.34
C ASN A 130 9.68 0.12 -13.42
N TRP A 131 9.80 0.43 -12.13
CA TRP A 131 8.76 0.12 -11.16
C TRP A 131 7.47 0.88 -11.48
N GLN A 132 6.39 0.13 -11.60
CA GLN A 132 5.05 0.66 -11.82
C GLN A 132 4.04 -0.31 -11.24
N PRO A 133 3.27 0.09 -10.22
CA PRO A 133 2.22 -0.77 -9.68
C PRO A 133 1.08 -0.92 -10.69
N LEU A 134 0.38 -2.05 -10.63
CA LEU A 134 -0.83 -2.25 -11.41
C LEU A 134 -1.87 -1.21 -11.00
N SER A 135 -2.71 -0.80 -11.97
CA SER A 135 -3.83 0.10 -11.69
C SER A 135 -4.86 -0.58 -10.79
N SER A 136 -5.70 0.22 -10.13
CA SER A 136 -6.79 -0.33 -9.32
C SER A 136 -7.73 -1.21 -10.15
N ASP A 137 -8.00 -0.85 -11.41
CA ASP A 137 -8.83 -1.66 -12.29
C ASP A 137 -8.20 -3.02 -12.58
N GLU A 138 -6.88 -3.07 -12.79
CA GLU A 138 -6.15 -4.33 -13.02
C GLU A 138 -6.12 -5.21 -11.77
N ILE A 139 -6.03 -4.61 -10.58
CA ILE A 139 -6.00 -5.35 -9.32
C ILE A 139 -7.37 -5.94 -8.99
N PHE A 140 -8.44 -5.17 -9.20
CA PHE A 140 -9.80 -5.53 -8.76
C PHE A 140 -10.68 -6.11 -9.87
N SER A 141 -10.24 -6.12 -11.12
CA SER A 141 -11.04 -6.64 -12.23
C SER A 141 -11.27 -8.14 -12.18
N ASP A 142 -10.41 -8.90 -11.49
CA ASP A 142 -10.48 -10.36 -11.38
C ASP A 142 -11.26 -10.83 -10.14
N SER A 143 -11.88 -9.92 -9.44
CA SER A 143 -12.64 -10.26 -8.22
C SER A 143 -14.10 -10.58 -8.50
#